data_5d968c9feba508e968246ee25bcc615f
#
_entry.id   5d968c9feba508e968246ee25bcc615f
#
_cell.length_a   1.000
_cell.length_b   1.000
_cell.length_c   1.000
_cell.angle_alpha   90.00
_cell.angle_beta   90.00
_cell.angle_gamma   90.00
#
_symmetry.space_group_name_H-M   'P 1'
#
loop_
_entity.id
_entity.type
_entity.pdbx_description
1 polymer ?
#
loop_
_entity_poly.entity_id
_entity_poly.type
_entity_poly.pdbx_seq_one_letter_code
_entity_poly.pdbx_strand_id
1 'polypeptide(L)'
;CVAKDKPSTCNFEDLGIKARPVYFQGTYAIISEVSPDDFSEDNLKKHLADMGWVEKNIRLHEKVIEEIMKDQAVLPFKFGTVFESEANVEKLLKTKNAEFKAVLASLDGKEEWGLKIYCNSEYFKDALCSGNEQIKEKDKEILAASKGKAYFLKKKKDEIIKDTINEKISEYTKDCFERLKIT
;
A
#
# COMPACT_ATOMS: atom_id res chain seq x y z
N CYS A 1 -0.56 -16.02 -2.70
CA CYS A 1 0.30 -15.38 -3.69
C CYS A 1 0.53 -16.31 -4.90
N VAL A 2 1.03 -15.76 -6.01
CA VAL A 2 1.38 -16.54 -7.22
C VAL A 2 2.87 -16.36 -7.50
N ALA A 3 3.53 -17.45 -7.89
CA ALA A 3 4.93 -17.53 -8.24
C ALA A 3 5.14 -18.25 -9.59
N LYS A 4 6.30 -18.02 -10.22
CA LYS A 4 6.67 -18.64 -11.50
C LYS A 4 7.11 -20.09 -11.32
N ASP A 5 7.96 -20.33 -10.33
CA ASP A 5 8.52 -21.64 -10.06
C ASP A 5 7.94 -22.20 -8.75
N LYS A 6 8.06 -23.53 -8.60
CA LYS A 6 7.68 -24.16 -7.33
C LYS A 6 8.61 -23.66 -6.24
N PRO A 7 8.07 -23.04 -5.16
CA PRO A 7 8.91 -22.58 -4.07
C PRO A 7 9.74 -23.71 -3.48
N SER A 8 10.99 -23.41 -3.13
CA SER A 8 11.91 -24.36 -2.48
C SER A 8 11.36 -24.81 -1.13
N THR A 9 10.65 -23.93 -0.45
CA THR A 9 9.92 -24.24 0.77
C THR A 9 8.46 -23.82 0.67
N CYS A 10 7.56 -24.71 1.06
CA CYS A 10 6.14 -24.41 1.29
C CYS A 10 5.76 -24.81 2.73
N ASN A 11 6.75 -25.22 3.52
CA ASN A 11 6.52 -25.61 4.91
C ASN A 11 6.88 -24.45 5.81
N PHE A 12 5.86 -23.80 6.36
CA PHE A 12 5.98 -22.68 7.31
C PHE A 12 5.50 -23.15 8.70
N GLU A 13 5.90 -24.37 9.10
CA GLU A 13 5.48 -24.97 10.38
C GLU A 13 5.90 -24.10 11.56
N ASP A 14 7.05 -23.45 11.49
CA ASP A 14 7.52 -22.50 12.51
C ASP A 14 6.58 -21.31 12.69
N LEU A 15 5.77 -21.01 11.67
CA LEU A 15 4.73 -19.97 11.70
C LEU A 15 3.34 -20.54 11.98
N GLY A 16 3.22 -21.86 12.16
CA GLY A 16 1.94 -22.55 12.29
C GLY A 16 1.11 -22.57 10.98
N ILE A 17 1.74 -22.35 9.84
CA ILE A 17 1.08 -22.28 8.52
C ILE A 17 1.49 -23.49 7.69
N LYS A 18 0.49 -24.26 7.25
CA LYS A 18 0.66 -25.31 6.24
C LYS A 18 0.27 -24.76 4.88
N ALA A 19 1.26 -24.28 4.15
CA ALA A 19 1.03 -23.83 2.78
C ALA A 19 1.37 -24.93 1.77
N ARG A 20 0.69 -24.92 0.65
CA ARG A 20 0.93 -25.83 -0.46
C ARG A 20 0.78 -25.15 -1.81
N PRO A 21 1.55 -25.58 -2.82
CA PRO A 21 1.44 -25.05 -4.16
C PRO A 21 0.30 -25.73 -4.95
N VAL A 22 -0.48 -24.95 -5.69
CA VAL A 22 -1.41 -25.38 -6.72
C VAL A 22 -0.83 -24.95 -8.05
N TYR A 23 -0.60 -25.92 -8.94
CA TYR A 23 0.09 -25.69 -10.22
C TYR A 23 -0.87 -25.55 -11.39
N PHE A 24 -0.58 -24.59 -12.25
CA PHE A 24 -1.22 -24.49 -13.57
C PHE A 24 -0.27 -23.87 -14.61
N GLN A 25 0.11 -24.66 -15.62
CA GLN A 25 0.84 -24.23 -16.82
C GLN A 25 2.00 -23.22 -16.56
N GLY A 26 2.91 -23.53 -15.64
CA GLY A 26 4.08 -22.70 -15.34
C GLY A 26 3.79 -21.51 -14.42
N THR A 27 2.75 -21.61 -13.61
CA THR A 27 2.50 -20.74 -12.47
C THR A 27 2.05 -21.57 -11.27
N TYR A 28 2.38 -21.11 -10.08
CA TYR A 28 2.03 -21.75 -8.81
C TYR A 28 1.28 -20.76 -7.93
N ALA A 29 0.06 -21.11 -7.51
CA ALA A 29 -0.58 -20.41 -6.40
C ALA A 29 -0.16 -21.07 -5.09
N ILE A 30 0.36 -20.32 -4.16
CA ILE A 30 0.67 -20.79 -2.81
C ILE A 30 -0.52 -20.46 -1.93
N ILE A 31 -1.16 -21.50 -1.42
CA ILE A 31 -2.37 -21.41 -0.60
C ILE A 31 -2.17 -22.12 0.74
N SER A 32 -2.96 -21.72 1.73
CA SER A 32 -3.10 -22.43 3.01
C SER A 32 -4.57 -22.59 3.34
N GLU A 33 -4.90 -23.66 4.03
CA GLU A 33 -6.24 -23.87 4.57
C GLU A 33 -6.43 -22.97 5.80
N VAL A 34 -7.60 -22.35 5.89
CA VAL A 34 -7.98 -21.49 7.00
C VAL A 34 -9.34 -21.93 7.54
N SER A 35 -9.58 -21.68 8.83
CA SER A 35 -10.86 -22.00 9.46
C SER A 35 -11.96 -21.06 8.97
N PRO A 36 -13.14 -21.57 8.60
CA PRO A 36 -14.31 -20.73 8.35
C PRO A 36 -14.72 -19.89 9.58
N ASP A 37 -14.38 -20.34 10.79
CA ASP A 37 -14.67 -19.59 12.03
C ASP A 37 -13.91 -18.27 12.10
N ASP A 38 -12.74 -18.19 11.44
CA ASP A 38 -11.94 -16.97 11.36
C ASP A 38 -12.12 -16.22 10.03
N PHE A 39 -12.24 -16.95 8.92
CA PHE A 39 -12.12 -16.40 7.56
C PHE A 39 -13.40 -16.50 6.71
N SER A 40 -14.55 -16.88 7.26
CA SER A 40 -15.82 -16.65 6.56
C SER A 40 -16.07 -15.15 6.37
N GLU A 41 -16.85 -14.77 5.36
CA GLU A 41 -17.09 -13.36 5.04
C GLU A 41 -17.54 -12.53 6.24
N ASP A 42 -18.48 -13.06 7.03
CA ASP A 42 -19.03 -12.36 8.20
C ASP A 42 -18.02 -12.28 9.36
N ASN A 43 -17.25 -13.33 9.59
CA ASN A 43 -16.26 -13.35 10.66
C ASN A 43 -15.03 -12.52 10.30
N LEU A 44 -14.58 -12.57 9.03
CA LEU A 44 -13.51 -11.71 8.54
C LEU A 44 -13.86 -10.23 8.69
N LYS A 45 -15.10 -9.82 8.37
CA LYS A 45 -15.56 -8.43 8.60
C LYS A 45 -15.45 -8.01 10.06
N LYS A 46 -15.78 -8.90 11.01
CA LYS A 46 -15.64 -8.64 12.45
C LYS A 46 -14.18 -8.56 12.88
N HIS A 47 -13.36 -9.50 12.42
CA HIS A 47 -11.94 -9.56 12.74
C HIS A 47 -11.15 -8.38 12.17
N LEU A 48 -11.52 -7.84 11.01
CA LEU A 48 -10.91 -6.64 10.44
C LEU A 48 -11.13 -5.38 11.29
N ALA A 49 -12.06 -5.40 12.25
CA ALA A 49 -12.22 -4.34 13.25
C ALA A 49 -11.29 -4.52 14.47
N ASP A 50 -10.71 -5.69 14.67
CA ASP A 50 -9.72 -5.98 15.71
C ASP A 50 -8.30 -5.80 15.18
N MET A 51 -7.68 -4.67 15.53
CA MET A 51 -6.33 -4.34 15.08
C MET A 51 -5.27 -5.35 15.51
N GLY A 52 -5.43 -6.00 16.68
CA GLY A 52 -4.50 -7.04 17.16
C GLY A 52 -4.57 -8.30 16.30
N TRP A 53 -5.77 -8.73 15.96
CA TRP A 53 -5.98 -9.85 15.05
C TRP A 53 -5.45 -9.53 13.64
N VAL A 54 -5.73 -8.33 13.14
CA VAL A 54 -5.27 -7.86 11.82
C VAL A 54 -3.75 -7.84 11.76
N GLU A 55 -3.09 -7.20 12.72
CA GLU A 55 -1.62 -7.11 12.76
C GLU A 55 -0.97 -8.49 12.77
N LYS A 56 -1.45 -9.38 13.64
CA LYS A 56 -0.92 -10.75 13.73
C LYS A 56 -1.01 -11.48 12.38
N ASN A 57 -2.17 -11.44 11.74
CA ASN A 57 -2.42 -12.22 10.53
C ASN A 57 -1.79 -11.59 9.28
N ILE A 58 -1.70 -10.26 9.21
CA ILE A 58 -0.94 -9.57 8.14
C ILE A 58 0.54 -9.92 8.25
N ARG A 59 1.15 -9.89 9.44
CA ARG A 59 2.55 -10.27 9.63
C ARG A 59 2.83 -11.72 9.23
N LEU A 60 1.91 -12.64 9.48
CA LEU A 60 2.02 -14.02 9.02
C LEU A 60 1.96 -14.11 7.49
N HIS A 61 1.02 -13.38 6.89
CA HIS A 61 0.87 -13.31 5.43
C HIS A 61 2.13 -12.74 4.75
N GLU A 62 2.67 -11.64 5.27
CA GLU A 62 3.89 -11.01 4.80
C GLU A 62 5.10 -11.95 4.90
N LYS A 63 5.29 -12.62 6.03
CA LYS A 63 6.40 -13.58 6.21
C LYS A 63 6.38 -14.71 5.20
N VAL A 64 5.20 -15.23 4.84
CA VAL A 64 5.11 -16.26 3.79
C VAL A 64 5.53 -15.70 2.44
N ILE A 65 5.11 -14.48 2.11
CA ILE A 65 5.50 -13.80 0.86
C ILE A 65 7.01 -13.54 0.84
N GLU A 66 7.56 -12.95 1.91
CA GLU A 66 8.99 -12.66 2.04
C GLU A 66 9.85 -13.91 1.89
N GLU A 67 9.44 -15.03 2.47
CA GLU A 67 10.17 -16.29 2.37
C GLU A 67 10.26 -16.80 0.93
N ILE A 68 9.15 -16.74 0.20
CA ILE A 68 9.11 -17.16 -1.21
C ILE A 68 9.87 -16.17 -2.10
N MET A 69 9.84 -14.87 -1.76
CA MET A 69 10.55 -13.82 -2.50
C MET A 69 12.07 -13.93 -2.42
N LYS A 70 12.63 -14.69 -1.48
CA LYS A 70 14.09 -14.94 -1.43
C LYS A 70 14.61 -15.65 -2.68
N ASP A 71 13.78 -16.49 -3.29
CA ASP A 71 14.17 -17.35 -4.40
C ASP A 71 13.67 -16.84 -5.75
N GLN A 72 12.58 -16.05 -5.79
CA GLN A 72 11.91 -15.67 -7.03
C GLN A 72 10.95 -14.49 -6.88
N ALA A 73 10.56 -13.91 -8.00
CA ALA A 73 9.49 -12.93 -8.04
C ALA A 73 8.14 -13.55 -7.62
N VAL A 74 7.37 -12.80 -6.84
CA VAL A 74 6.07 -13.20 -6.32
C VAL A 74 5.04 -12.12 -6.60
N LEU A 75 3.84 -12.51 -7.00
CA LEU A 75 2.68 -11.63 -7.10
C LEU A 75 1.80 -11.86 -5.85
N PRO A 76 1.84 -10.97 -4.86
CA PRO A 76 1.03 -11.11 -3.66
C PRO A 76 -0.45 -10.84 -3.96
N PHE A 77 -1.34 -11.53 -3.26
CA PHE A 77 -2.74 -11.14 -3.19
C PHE A 77 -2.98 -10.29 -1.95
N LYS A 78 -4.05 -9.52 -1.97
CA LYS A 78 -4.46 -8.75 -0.79
C LYS A 78 -4.70 -9.68 0.38
N PHE A 79 -4.31 -9.25 1.58
CA PHE A 79 -4.67 -9.94 2.80
C PHE A 79 -6.20 -10.15 2.88
N GLY A 80 -6.61 -11.32 3.35
CA GLY A 80 -8.03 -11.70 3.39
C GLY A 80 -8.62 -12.17 2.06
N THR A 81 -7.80 -12.39 1.01
CA THR A 81 -8.27 -13.07 -0.20
C THR A 81 -8.47 -14.55 0.11
N VAL A 82 -9.72 -14.98 0.19
CA VAL A 82 -10.13 -16.35 0.51
C VAL A 82 -10.91 -16.95 -0.66
N PHE A 83 -10.70 -18.22 -0.92
CA PHE A 83 -11.43 -19.01 -1.91
C PHE A 83 -12.18 -20.13 -1.20
N GLU A 84 -13.40 -20.39 -1.60
CA GLU A 84 -14.24 -21.46 -1.02
C GLU A 84 -13.70 -22.87 -1.32
N SER A 85 -12.90 -23.01 -2.41
CA SER A 85 -12.34 -24.29 -2.80
C SER A 85 -11.07 -24.12 -3.63
N GLU A 86 -10.25 -25.17 -3.69
CA GLU A 86 -9.10 -25.24 -4.58
C GLU A 86 -9.48 -25.13 -6.06
N ALA A 87 -10.62 -25.67 -6.45
CA ALA A 87 -11.13 -25.54 -7.82
C ALA A 87 -11.33 -24.09 -8.25
N ASN A 88 -11.69 -23.18 -7.31
CA ASN A 88 -11.78 -21.75 -7.58
C ASN A 88 -10.39 -21.12 -7.77
N VAL A 89 -9.38 -21.60 -7.06
CA VAL A 89 -7.98 -21.17 -7.26
C VAL A 89 -7.46 -21.64 -8.63
N GLU A 90 -7.71 -22.89 -9.00
CA GLU A 90 -7.36 -23.42 -10.32
C GLU A 90 -8.04 -22.65 -11.46
N LYS A 91 -9.33 -22.33 -11.29
CA LYS A 91 -10.09 -21.50 -12.25
C LYS A 91 -9.48 -20.13 -12.40
N LEU A 92 -9.05 -19.50 -11.30
CA LEU A 92 -8.35 -18.21 -11.33
C LEU A 92 -7.03 -18.32 -12.08
N LEU A 93 -6.19 -19.32 -11.75
CA LEU A 93 -4.93 -19.57 -12.43
C LEU A 93 -5.13 -19.77 -13.93
N LYS A 94 -6.12 -20.58 -14.32
CA LYS A 94 -6.48 -20.82 -15.72
C LYS A 94 -6.90 -19.53 -16.43
N THR A 95 -7.75 -18.75 -15.81
CA THR A 95 -8.32 -17.52 -16.43
C THR A 95 -7.29 -16.40 -16.56
N LYS A 96 -6.39 -16.28 -15.57
CA LYS A 96 -5.44 -15.16 -15.43
C LYS A 96 -3.99 -15.58 -15.73
N ASN A 97 -3.74 -16.79 -16.25
CA ASN A 97 -2.37 -17.31 -16.43
C ASN A 97 -1.45 -16.38 -17.22
N ALA A 98 -1.94 -15.88 -18.36
CA ALA A 98 -1.15 -14.99 -19.21
C ALA A 98 -0.82 -13.66 -18.50
N GLU A 99 -1.78 -13.11 -17.77
CA GLU A 99 -1.61 -11.89 -16.99
C GLU A 99 -0.59 -12.10 -15.85
N PHE A 100 -0.72 -13.19 -15.10
CA PHE A 100 0.21 -13.53 -14.02
C PHE A 100 1.64 -13.71 -14.53
N LYS A 101 1.81 -14.44 -15.65
CA LYS A 101 3.14 -14.59 -16.29
C LYS A 101 3.75 -13.29 -16.72
N ALA A 102 2.97 -12.39 -17.32
CA ALA A 102 3.45 -11.08 -17.74
C ALA A 102 3.89 -10.23 -16.54
N VAL A 103 3.09 -10.21 -15.46
CA VAL A 103 3.43 -9.48 -14.23
C VAL A 103 4.66 -10.06 -13.56
N LEU A 104 4.73 -11.39 -13.37
CA LEU A 104 5.89 -12.05 -12.76
C LEU A 104 7.17 -11.80 -13.58
N ALA A 105 7.10 -11.86 -14.90
CA ALA A 105 8.23 -11.52 -15.76
C ALA A 105 8.64 -10.05 -15.64
N SER A 106 7.69 -9.15 -15.40
CA SER A 106 7.99 -7.73 -15.18
C SER A 106 8.61 -7.44 -13.83
N LEU A 107 8.41 -8.30 -12.84
CA LEU A 107 8.96 -8.18 -11.48
C LEU A 107 10.31 -8.88 -11.33
N ASP A 108 10.64 -9.81 -12.23
CA ASP A 108 11.84 -10.62 -12.18
C ASP A 108 13.11 -9.74 -12.18
N GLY A 109 14.00 -9.98 -11.22
CA GLY A 109 15.23 -9.18 -11.03
C GLY A 109 15.01 -7.74 -10.58
N LYS A 110 13.81 -7.39 -10.12
CA LYS A 110 13.51 -6.05 -9.58
C LYS A 110 13.31 -6.09 -8.08
N GLU A 111 13.70 -4.99 -7.44
CA GLU A 111 13.44 -4.72 -6.03
C GLU A 111 12.42 -3.59 -5.88
N GLU A 112 11.54 -3.69 -4.88
CA GLU A 112 10.63 -2.64 -4.50
C GLU A 112 11.23 -1.79 -3.39
N TRP A 113 11.38 -0.50 -3.66
CA TRP A 113 11.89 0.45 -2.69
C TRP A 113 10.80 1.40 -2.22
N GLY A 114 10.58 1.44 -0.91
CA GLY A 114 9.71 2.43 -0.27
C GLY A 114 10.49 3.70 0.04
N LEU A 115 10.16 4.82 -0.61
CA LEU A 115 10.74 6.13 -0.31
C LEU A 115 9.85 6.90 0.66
N LYS A 116 10.38 7.28 1.83
CA LYS A 116 9.74 8.18 2.79
C LYS A 116 10.55 9.45 2.93
N ILE A 117 9.95 10.58 2.59
CA ILE A 117 10.57 11.90 2.72
C ILE A 117 9.94 12.61 3.91
N TYR A 118 10.77 13.05 4.85
CA TYR A 118 10.32 13.82 6.00
C TYR A 118 10.78 15.27 5.84
N CYS A 119 9.89 16.21 6.14
CA CYS A 119 10.25 17.64 6.19
C CYS A 119 9.92 18.22 7.57
N ASN A 120 10.61 19.28 7.96
CA ASN A 120 10.21 20.10 9.10
C ASN A 120 8.97 20.89 8.69
N SER A 121 7.81 20.54 9.27
CA SER A 121 6.52 21.11 8.89
C SER A 121 6.40 22.61 9.13
N GLU A 122 7.04 23.13 10.20
CA GLU A 122 7.01 24.57 10.52
C GLU A 122 7.86 25.35 9.53
N TYR A 123 9.10 24.94 9.33
CA TYR A 123 9.99 25.58 8.35
C TYR A 123 9.42 25.55 6.93
N PHE A 124 8.85 24.42 6.53
CA PHE A 124 8.22 24.27 5.23
C PHE A 124 7.00 25.19 5.06
N LYS A 125 6.16 25.29 6.09
CA LYS A 125 5.02 26.19 6.13
C LYS A 125 5.46 27.65 6.02
N ASP A 126 6.45 28.06 6.77
CA ASP A 126 6.96 29.44 6.78
C ASP A 126 7.57 29.84 5.44
N ALA A 127 8.34 28.94 4.84
CA ALA A 127 8.90 29.13 3.49
C ALA A 127 7.81 29.30 2.43
N LEU A 128 6.76 28.48 2.48
CA LEU A 128 5.62 28.59 1.55
C LEU A 128 4.81 29.87 1.77
N CYS A 129 4.56 30.25 3.03
CA CYS A 129 3.80 31.45 3.35
C CYS A 129 4.53 32.72 2.90
N SER A 130 5.86 32.76 3.05
CA SER A 130 6.66 33.92 2.64
C SER A 130 6.71 34.13 1.13
N GLY A 131 6.55 33.06 0.34
CA GLY A 131 6.56 33.09 -1.14
C GLY A 131 5.20 33.25 -1.81
N ASN A 132 4.08 33.06 -1.08
CA ASN A 132 2.74 33.01 -1.68
C ASN A 132 2.00 34.36 -1.58
N GLU A 133 1.76 35.00 -2.73
CA GLU A 133 1.08 36.31 -2.79
C GLU A 133 -0.37 36.26 -2.27
N GLN A 134 -1.09 35.18 -2.47
CA GLN A 134 -2.47 35.04 -1.97
C GLN A 134 -2.52 35.00 -0.44
N ILE A 135 -1.53 34.39 0.20
CA ILE A 135 -1.41 34.36 1.66
C ILE A 135 -1.08 35.75 2.19
N LYS A 136 -0.16 36.48 1.56
CA LYS A 136 0.18 37.87 1.92
C LYS A 136 -1.01 38.80 1.76
N GLU A 137 -1.80 38.65 0.72
CA GLU A 137 -3.01 39.44 0.50
C GLU A 137 -4.06 39.17 1.59
N LYS A 138 -4.24 37.89 1.96
CA LYS A 138 -5.13 37.54 3.09
C LYS A 138 -4.65 38.12 4.41
N ASP A 139 -3.34 38.21 4.67
CA ASP A 139 -2.83 38.86 5.87
C ASP A 139 -3.18 40.35 5.91
N LYS A 140 -3.10 41.06 4.80
CA LYS A 140 -3.53 42.46 4.69
C LYS A 140 -5.03 42.62 4.93
N GLU A 141 -5.85 41.75 4.33
CA GLU A 141 -7.30 41.74 4.55
C GLU A 141 -7.67 41.47 6.01
N ILE A 142 -6.96 40.54 6.68
CA ILE A 142 -7.18 40.24 8.12
C ILE A 142 -6.87 41.43 9.00
N LEU A 143 -5.79 42.12 8.73
CA LEU A 143 -5.38 43.32 9.50
C LEU A 143 -6.39 44.46 9.37
N ALA A 144 -7.04 44.62 8.22
CA ALA A 144 -8.01 45.69 7.96
C ALA A 144 -9.45 45.29 8.37
N ALA A 145 -9.71 44.06 8.80
CA ALA A 145 -11.05 43.56 9.07
C ALA A 145 -11.49 43.75 10.52
N SER A 146 -12.82 43.87 10.72
CA SER A 146 -13.43 43.79 12.08
C SER A 146 -13.21 42.38 12.68
N LYS A 147 -13.24 42.28 14.03
CA LYS A 147 -12.97 41.02 14.76
C LYS A 147 -13.75 39.80 14.23
N GLY A 148 -15.03 39.95 13.92
CA GLY A 148 -15.86 38.86 13.38
C GLY A 148 -15.45 38.46 11.97
N LYS A 149 -15.19 39.42 11.08
CA LYS A 149 -14.73 39.17 9.71
C LYS A 149 -13.32 38.57 9.68
N ALA A 150 -12.44 39.04 10.57
CA ALA A 150 -11.07 38.55 10.69
C ALA A 150 -11.01 37.03 11.01
N TYR A 151 -11.96 36.52 11.82
CA TYR A 151 -12.04 35.08 12.12
C TYR A 151 -12.28 34.22 10.84
N PHE A 152 -13.23 34.60 10.01
CA PHE A 152 -13.49 33.88 8.76
C PHE A 152 -12.34 33.97 7.76
N LEU A 153 -11.69 35.15 7.68
CA LEU A 153 -10.53 35.33 6.81
C LEU A 153 -9.34 34.49 7.26
N LYS A 154 -9.10 34.34 8.57
CA LYS A 154 -8.08 33.43 9.11
C LYS A 154 -8.36 31.99 8.71
N LYS A 155 -9.59 31.51 8.88
CA LYS A 155 -9.97 30.15 8.49
C LYS A 155 -9.74 29.89 7.00
N LYS A 156 -10.11 30.86 6.16
CA LYS A 156 -9.88 30.79 4.71
C LYS A 156 -8.38 30.82 4.36
N LYS A 157 -7.57 31.60 5.09
CA LYS A 157 -6.12 31.58 4.95
C LYS A 157 -5.54 30.21 5.31
N ASP A 158 -6.01 29.58 6.40
CA ASP A 158 -5.55 28.24 6.80
C ASP A 158 -5.89 27.16 5.74
N GLU A 159 -7.03 27.27 5.07
CA GLU A 159 -7.39 26.42 3.94
C GLU A 159 -6.40 26.61 2.77
N ILE A 160 -6.13 27.86 2.38
CA ILE A 160 -5.16 28.16 1.31
C ILE A 160 -3.77 27.61 1.65
N ILE A 161 -3.32 27.77 2.89
CA ILE A 161 -2.04 27.22 3.35
C ILE A 161 -2.02 25.69 3.20
N LYS A 162 -3.09 25.01 3.64
CA LYS A 162 -3.20 23.56 3.56
C LYS A 162 -3.16 23.07 2.11
N ASP A 163 -3.89 23.72 1.22
CA ASP A 163 -3.93 23.36 -0.20
C ASP A 163 -2.55 23.59 -0.85
N THR A 164 -1.92 24.72 -0.59
CA THR A 164 -0.57 25.01 -1.09
C THR A 164 0.47 23.98 -0.60
N ILE A 165 0.39 23.55 0.66
CA ILE A 165 1.25 22.50 1.21
C ILE A 165 1.03 21.19 0.46
N ASN A 166 -0.22 20.77 0.25
CA ASN A 166 -0.56 19.53 -0.43
C ASN A 166 -0.08 19.53 -1.90
N GLU A 167 -0.26 20.65 -2.61
CA GLU A 167 0.23 20.82 -3.96
C GLU A 167 1.75 20.70 -4.04
N LYS A 168 2.48 21.38 -3.15
CA LYS A 168 3.95 21.31 -3.11
C LYS A 168 4.48 19.93 -2.71
N ILE A 169 3.86 19.26 -1.77
CA ILE A 169 4.20 17.87 -1.44
C ILE A 169 4.02 16.97 -2.66
N SER A 170 2.91 17.12 -3.39
CA SER A 170 2.66 16.35 -4.60
C SER A 170 3.69 16.62 -5.69
N GLU A 171 4.06 17.90 -5.90
CA GLU A 171 5.09 18.32 -6.87
C GLU A 171 6.45 17.72 -6.52
N TYR A 172 6.92 17.86 -5.27
CA TYR A 172 8.19 17.30 -4.82
C TYR A 172 8.22 15.77 -4.89
N THR A 173 7.10 15.13 -4.57
CA THR A 173 7.00 13.67 -4.67
C THR A 173 7.17 13.22 -6.12
N LYS A 174 6.52 13.89 -7.07
CA LYS A 174 6.67 13.60 -8.50
C LYS A 174 8.10 13.83 -8.98
N ASP A 175 8.71 14.95 -8.62
CA ASP A 175 10.11 15.27 -9.00
C ASP A 175 11.09 14.20 -8.45
N CYS A 176 10.93 13.78 -7.20
CA CYS A 176 11.73 12.69 -6.63
C CYS A 176 11.56 11.38 -7.41
N PHE A 177 10.32 11.01 -7.76
CA PHE A 177 10.08 9.79 -8.55
C PHE A 177 10.69 9.88 -9.96
N GLU A 178 10.58 11.02 -10.62
CA GLU A 178 11.17 11.18 -11.96
C GLU A 178 12.70 11.09 -11.92
N ARG A 179 13.35 11.65 -10.90
CA ARG A 179 14.81 11.54 -10.70
C ARG A 179 15.26 10.11 -10.41
N LEU A 180 14.46 9.31 -9.69
CA LEU A 180 14.76 7.92 -9.40
C LEU A 180 14.61 7.00 -10.63
N LYS A 181 13.79 7.36 -11.60
CA LYS A 181 13.66 6.59 -12.87
C LYS A 181 14.85 6.73 -13.81
N ILE A 182 15.72 7.70 -13.61
CA ILE A 182 16.85 8.01 -14.49
C ILE A 182 18.12 7.26 -14.07
N THR A 183 18.12 6.58 -12.95
CA THR A 183 19.23 5.79 -12.43
C THR A 183 19.07 4.32 -12.71
#